data_7c3120189870e9aab48fb0647f949690
#
_entry.id   7c3120189870e9aab48fb0647f949690
#
_cell.length_a   1.000
_cell.length_b   1.000
_cell.length_c   1.000
_cell.angle_alpha   90.00
_cell.angle_beta   90.00
_cell.angle_gamma   90.00
#
_symmetry.space_group_name_H-M   'P 1'
#
loop_
_entity.id
_entity.type
_entity.pdbx_description
1 polymer ?
#
loop_
_entity_poly.entity_id
_entity_poly.type
_entity_poly.pdbx_seq_one_letter_code
_entity_poly.pdbx_strand_id
1 'polypeptide(L)'
;PHDPTHWCTECIERAAASKEPLPVIRRPTPFINLPVSATEDRVVGTLDIERAIQKGERHFEPGVLAAANRGLLYIDEVNLLDDHVVDILLDSAAMGMNIVEREGISFSHPARFILVGTMNPEEGDLRPQLLDRFALSVDIRGIPDARARVEIMERNIAFEQDPVKFREAWLPREQALS
;
A
#
# COMPACT_ATOMS: atom_id res chain seq x y z
N PRO A 1 -3.24 11.73 11.76
CA PRO A 1 -2.98 12.98 11.04
C PRO A 1 -3.02 14.17 12.01
N HIS A 2 -2.33 15.26 11.64
CA HIS A 2 -2.41 16.51 12.37
C HIS A 2 -3.80 17.13 12.30
N ASP A 3 -4.48 16.94 11.17
CA ASP A 3 -5.80 17.51 10.91
C ASP A 3 -6.88 16.63 11.55
N PRO A 4 -7.66 17.16 12.49
CA PRO A 4 -8.75 16.44 13.13
C PRO A 4 -9.83 15.93 12.16
N THR A 5 -10.01 16.60 11.03
CA THR A 5 -11.00 16.19 10.01
C THR A 5 -10.69 14.82 9.38
N HIS A 6 -9.44 14.38 9.52
CA HIS A 6 -8.98 13.09 9.01
C HIS A 6 -8.77 12.04 10.12
N TRP A 7 -9.27 12.26 11.32
CA TRP A 7 -9.15 11.31 12.41
C TRP A 7 -10.15 10.14 12.23
N CYS A 8 -9.73 8.96 12.65
CA CYS A 8 -10.64 7.82 12.80
C CYS A 8 -11.49 7.99 14.07
N THR A 9 -12.58 7.24 14.16
CA THR A 9 -13.52 7.28 15.29
C THR A 9 -12.81 7.14 16.64
N GLU A 10 -11.89 6.19 16.76
CA GLU A 10 -11.10 5.97 17.98
C GLU A 10 -10.26 7.20 18.37
N CYS A 11 -9.63 7.87 17.39
CA CYS A 11 -8.88 9.10 17.67
C CYS A 11 -9.78 10.25 18.10
N ILE A 12 -10.99 10.34 17.55
CA ILE A 12 -11.99 11.35 17.94
C ILE A 12 -12.44 11.09 19.39
N GLU A 13 -12.77 9.86 19.72
CA GLU A 13 -13.16 9.46 21.07
C GLU A 13 -12.06 9.69 22.10
N ARG A 14 -10.82 9.34 21.78
CA ARG A 14 -9.65 9.61 22.62
C ARG A 14 -9.43 11.10 22.85
N ALA A 15 -9.58 11.91 21.80
CA ALA A 15 -9.44 13.35 21.91
C ALA A 15 -10.55 13.98 22.77
N ALA A 16 -11.79 13.47 22.65
CA ALA A 16 -12.90 13.92 23.48
C ALA A 16 -12.74 13.55 24.96
N ALA A 17 -12.11 12.40 25.24
CA ALA A 17 -11.83 11.95 26.60
C ALA A 17 -10.58 12.58 27.24
N SER A 18 -9.68 13.18 26.44
CA SER A 18 -8.44 13.78 26.92
C SER A 18 -8.59 15.28 27.18
N LYS A 19 -8.02 15.76 28.27
CA LYS A 19 -7.91 17.19 28.58
C LYS A 19 -6.73 17.86 27.87
N GLU A 20 -5.79 17.06 27.38
CA GLU A 20 -4.58 17.53 26.69
C GLU A 20 -4.63 17.12 25.20
N PRO A 21 -3.96 17.88 24.32
CA PRO A 21 -3.84 17.51 22.92
C PRO A 21 -3.21 16.12 22.79
N LEU A 22 -3.75 15.30 21.87
CA LEU A 22 -3.19 13.97 21.61
C LEU A 22 -1.73 14.08 21.14
N PRO A 23 -0.82 13.23 21.65
CA PRO A 23 0.56 13.23 21.21
C PRO A 23 0.67 12.83 19.74
N VAL A 24 1.48 13.57 18.99
CA VAL A 24 1.71 13.32 17.57
C VAL A 24 3.15 12.86 17.36
N ILE A 25 3.30 11.75 16.64
CA ILE A 25 4.60 11.24 16.21
C ILE A 25 4.69 11.22 14.67
N ARG A 26 5.87 11.53 14.16
CA ARG A 26 6.18 11.33 12.74
C ARG A 26 6.64 9.89 12.53
N ARG A 27 6.05 9.22 11.54
CA ARG A 27 6.45 7.87 11.12
C ARG A 27 6.75 7.90 9.62
N PRO A 28 7.67 7.07 9.13
CA PRO A 28 7.80 6.83 7.69
C PRO A 28 6.45 6.39 7.12
N THR A 29 6.16 6.81 5.90
CA THR A 29 4.99 6.33 5.16
C THR A 29 5.10 4.81 4.98
N PRO A 30 4.08 4.04 5.34
CA PRO A 30 4.11 2.59 5.12
C PRO A 30 4.30 2.28 3.63
N PHE A 31 5.21 1.39 3.32
CA PHE A 31 5.39 0.82 1.98
C PHE A 31 5.23 -0.69 2.10
N ILE A 32 4.15 -1.20 1.56
CA ILE A 32 3.78 -2.61 1.67
C ILE A 32 3.86 -3.25 0.29
N ASN A 33 4.61 -4.33 0.20
CA ASN A 33 4.68 -5.15 -1.01
C ASN A 33 3.73 -6.33 -0.88
N LEU A 34 2.81 -6.48 -1.84
CA LEU A 34 1.88 -7.59 -1.92
C LEU A 34 2.41 -8.62 -2.93
N PRO A 35 2.73 -9.85 -2.51
CA PRO A 35 3.13 -10.89 -3.45
C PRO A 35 1.93 -11.38 -4.27
N VAL A 36 2.16 -11.79 -5.52
CA VAL A 36 1.13 -12.32 -6.44
C VAL A 36 0.42 -13.58 -5.91
N SER A 37 1.05 -14.31 -5.02
CA SER A 37 0.47 -15.48 -4.34
C SER A 37 -0.38 -15.13 -3.11
N ALA A 38 -0.68 -13.84 -2.88
CA ALA A 38 -1.47 -13.44 -1.74
C ALA A 38 -2.92 -13.94 -1.86
N THR A 39 -3.39 -14.55 -0.78
CA THR A 39 -4.79 -14.97 -0.65
C THR A 39 -5.67 -13.81 -0.16
N GLU A 40 -6.98 -13.92 -0.41
CA GLU A 40 -7.97 -12.96 0.10
C GLU A 40 -7.80 -12.68 1.59
N ASP A 41 -7.70 -13.73 2.40
CA ASP A 41 -7.54 -13.63 3.87
C ASP A 41 -6.34 -12.80 4.29
N ARG A 42 -5.23 -12.96 3.55
CA ARG A 42 -4.03 -12.17 3.81
C ARG A 42 -4.22 -10.70 3.47
N VAL A 43 -5.03 -10.40 2.47
CA VAL A 43 -5.31 -9.04 2.02
C VAL A 43 -6.27 -8.33 2.94
N VAL A 44 -7.44 -8.91 3.18
CA VAL A 44 -8.52 -8.28 3.95
C VAL A 44 -8.35 -8.46 5.46
N GLY A 45 -7.68 -9.55 5.89
CA GLY A 45 -7.59 -9.98 7.28
C GLY A 45 -8.57 -11.11 7.61
N THR A 46 -8.40 -11.70 8.78
CA THR A 46 -9.18 -12.84 9.25
C THR A 46 -9.88 -12.56 10.57
N LEU A 47 -11.05 -13.17 10.73
CA LEU A 47 -11.76 -13.21 12.02
C LEU A 47 -11.43 -14.52 12.72
N ASP A 48 -10.93 -14.46 13.95
CA ASP A 48 -10.75 -15.62 14.80
C ASP A 48 -12.12 -16.05 15.37
N ILE A 49 -12.80 -16.90 14.59
CA ILE A 49 -14.16 -17.40 14.92
C ILE A 49 -14.14 -18.25 16.18
N GLU A 50 -13.06 -19.03 16.43
CA GLU A 50 -12.98 -19.87 17.63
C GLU A 50 -12.97 -19.04 18.91
N ARG A 51 -12.21 -17.96 18.93
CA ARG A 51 -12.21 -17.03 20.07
C ARG A 51 -13.51 -16.26 20.20
N ALA A 52 -14.13 -15.89 19.09
CA ALA A 52 -15.44 -15.23 19.11
C ALA A 52 -16.52 -16.12 19.74
N ILE A 53 -16.52 -17.42 19.43
CA ILE A 53 -17.48 -18.38 19.98
C ILE A 53 -17.15 -18.72 21.44
N GLN A 54 -15.89 -18.97 21.81
CA GLN A 54 -15.51 -19.42 23.14
C GLN A 54 -15.52 -18.31 24.19
N LYS A 55 -15.13 -17.08 23.80
CA LYS A 55 -14.95 -15.97 24.76
C LYS A 55 -15.90 -14.80 24.54
N GLY A 56 -16.73 -14.83 23.50
CA GLY A 56 -17.57 -13.68 23.12
C GLY A 56 -16.77 -12.45 22.68
N GLU A 57 -15.46 -12.59 22.48
CA GLU A 57 -14.56 -11.50 22.06
C GLU A 57 -14.35 -11.56 20.55
N ARG A 58 -14.66 -10.47 19.88
CA ARG A 58 -14.38 -10.30 18.45
C ARG A 58 -12.89 -10.04 18.27
N HIS A 59 -12.14 -11.04 17.86
CA HIS A 59 -10.72 -10.88 17.54
C HIS A 59 -10.56 -10.86 16.01
N PHE A 60 -10.14 -9.70 15.50
CA PHE A 60 -9.83 -9.51 14.09
C PHE A 60 -8.30 -9.42 13.91
N GLU A 61 -7.75 -10.26 13.06
CA GLU A 61 -6.36 -10.17 12.64
C GLU A 61 -6.28 -9.32 11.37
N PRO A 62 -5.72 -8.11 11.45
CA PRO A 62 -5.69 -7.19 10.33
C PRO A 62 -4.76 -7.69 9.22
N GLY A 63 -5.23 -7.60 7.98
CA GLY A 63 -4.50 -7.96 6.77
C GLY A 63 -3.63 -6.82 6.20
N VAL A 64 -3.19 -7.03 4.97
CA VAL A 64 -2.34 -6.10 4.22
C VAL A 64 -3.00 -4.74 4.05
N LEU A 65 -4.32 -4.69 3.80
CA LEU A 65 -5.07 -3.44 3.64
C LEU A 65 -4.99 -2.54 4.89
N ALA A 66 -5.04 -3.14 6.07
CA ALA A 66 -4.87 -2.39 7.32
C ALA A 66 -3.44 -1.86 7.47
N ALA A 67 -2.44 -2.69 7.14
CA ALA A 67 -1.03 -2.30 7.20
C ALA A 67 -0.69 -1.20 6.19
N ALA A 68 -1.30 -1.21 5.00
CA ALA A 68 -1.10 -0.23 3.95
C ALA A 68 -1.84 1.10 4.20
N ASN A 69 -2.71 1.17 5.21
CA ASN A 69 -3.50 2.38 5.47
C ASN A 69 -2.62 3.62 5.63
N ARG A 70 -2.88 4.67 4.82
CA ARG A 70 -2.10 5.91 4.71
C ARG A 70 -0.67 5.71 4.18
N GLY A 71 -0.48 4.67 3.37
CA GLY A 71 0.79 4.33 2.76
C GLY A 71 0.67 4.01 1.28
N LEU A 72 1.66 3.29 0.80
CA LEU A 72 1.70 2.75 -0.56
C LEU A 72 1.57 1.24 -0.50
N LEU A 73 0.71 0.71 -1.36
CA LEU A 73 0.59 -0.71 -1.63
C LEU A 73 1.15 -0.98 -3.01
N TYR A 74 2.24 -1.71 -3.08
CA TYR A 74 2.91 -2.06 -4.32
C TYR A 74 2.65 -3.52 -4.68
N ILE A 75 2.33 -3.75 -5.94
CA ILE A 75 2.09 -5.08 -6.51
C ILE A 75 2.97 -5.21 -7.75
N ASP A 76 3.91 -6.12 -7.71
CA ASP A 76 4.67 -6.49 -8.90
C ASP A 76 3.86 -7.49 -9.72
N GLU A 77 3.78 -7.27 -11.03
CA GLU A 77 3.03 -8.14 -11.94
C GLU A 77 1.55 -8.30 -11.55
N VAL A 78 0.84 -7.18 -11.40
CA VAL A 78 -0.58 -7.16 -10.98
C VAL A 78 -1.50 -7.99 -11.90
N ASN A 79 -1.09 -8.22 -13.14
CA ASN A 79 -1.78 -9.08 -14.10
C ASN A 79 -1.76 -10.57 -13.74
N LEU A 80 -0.85 -11.01 -12.86
CA LEU A 80 -0.77 -12.39 -12.37
C LEU A 80 -1.53 -12.60 -11.05
N LEU A 81 -2.01 -11.55 -10.42
CA LEU A 81 -2.79 -11.65 -9.19
C LEU A 81 -4.19 -12.20 -9.51
N ASP A 82 -4.75 -12.97 -8.57
CA ASP A 82 -6.12 -13.45 -8.68
C ASP A 82 -7.10 -12.29 -8.85
N ASP A 83 -8.00 -12.44 -9.80
CA ASP A 83 -8.95 -11.41 -10.20
C ASP A 83 -9.81 -10.90 -9.05
N HIS A 84 -10.25 -11.81 -8.19
CA HIS A 84 -11.06 -11.48 -7.02
C HIS A 84 -10.28 -10.64 -6.02
N VAL A 85 -9.00 -10.95 -5.82
CA VAL A 85 -8.12 -10.18 -4.95
C VAL A 85 -7.90 -8.77 -5.49
N VAL A 86 -7.71 -8.65 -6.81
CA VAL A 86 -7.56 -7.31 -7.45
C VAL A 86 -8.83 -6.48 -7.30
N ASP A 87 -10.01 -7.06 -7.49
CA ASP A 87 -11.28 -6.36 -7.30
C ASP A 87 -11.44 -5.85 -5.87
N ILE A 88 -11.12 -6.67 -4.86
CA ILE A 88 -11.14 -6.27 -3.44
C ILE A 88 -10.19 -5.08 -3.18
N LEU A 89 -8.98 -5.14 -3.74
CA LEU A 89 -7.99 -4.07 -3.58
C LEU A 89 -8.49 -2.75 -4.17
N LEU A 90 -9.05 -2.80 -5.38
CA LEU A 90 -9.55 -1.61 -6.09
C LEU A 90 -10.79 -1.04 -5.42
N ASP A 91 -11.71 -1.88 -4.96
CA ASP A 91 -12.90 -1.44 -4.24
C ASP A 91 -12.52 -0.80 -2.90
N SER A 92 -11.60 -1.42 -2.16
CA SER A 92 -11.09 -0.85 -0.89
C SER A 92 -10.37 0.48 -1.11
N ALA A 93 -9.59 0.60 -2.19
CA ALA A 93 -8.91 1.84 -2.56
C ALA A 93 -9.91 2.96 -2.90
N ALA A 94 -10.96 2.64 -3.65
CA ALA A 94 -12.01 3.59 -4.05
C ALA A 94 -12.86 4.03 -2.84
N MET A 95 -13.22 3.10 -1.96
CA MET A 95 -14.05 3.37 -0.78
C MET A 95 -13.25 3.99 0.37
N GLY A 96 -11.94 3.77 0.41
CA GLY A 96 -11.07 4.14 1.53
C GLY A 96 -11.32 3.32 2.80
N MET A 97 -12.05 2.22 2.68
CA MET A 97 -12.45 1.32 3.76
C MET A 97 -12.35 -0.13 3.29
N ASN A 98 -11.96 -1.02 4.17
CA ASN A 98 -12.11 -2.46 3.99
C ASN A 98 -13.25 -2.96 4.88
N ILE A 99 -14.17 -3.73 4.31
CA ILE A 99 -15.32 -4.32 4.99
C ILE A 99 -15.22 -5.83 4.83
N VAL A 100 -15.16 -6.54 5.96
CA VAL A 100 -15.09 -8.01 5.99
C VAL A 100 -16.36 -8.53 6.65
N GLU A 101 -17.13 -9.31 5.90
CA GLU A 101 -18.35 -9.94 6.37
C GLU A 101 -18.19 -11.46 6.34
N ARG A 102 -18.20 -12.10 7.51
CA ARG A 102 -18.10 -13.55 7.63
C ARG A 102 -18.98 -14.04 8.78
N GLU A 103 -19.70 -15.13 8.57
CA GLU A 103 -20.54 -15.81 9.57
C GLU A 103 -21.52 -14.85 10.30
N GLY A 104 -22.04 -13.84 9.56
CA GLY A 104 -22.92 -12.83 10.14
C GLY A 104 -22.22 -11.78 11.02
N ILE A 105 -20.89 -11.80 11.07
CA ILE A 105 -20.09 -10.78 11.74
C ILE A 105 -19.53 -9.83 10.67
N SER A 106 -19.80 -8.53 10.83
CA SER A 106 -19.21 -7.48 9.98
C SER A 106 -18.13 -6.73 10.76
N PHE A 107 -16.97 -6.59 10.14
CA PHE A 107 -15.87 -5.78 10.65
C PHE A 107 -15.39 -4.83 9.56
N SER A 108 -15.08 -3.57 9.92
CA SER A 108 -14.59 -2.59 8.99
C SER A 108 -13.44 -1.79 9.57
N HIS A 109 -12.50 -1.43 8.72
CA HIS A 109 -11.39 -0.55 9.09
C HIS A 109 -11.00 0.37 7.94
N PRO A 110 -10.35 1.52 8.23
CA PRO A 110 -9.83 2.40 7.19
C PRO A 110 -8.76 1.68 6.34
N ALA A 111 -8.87 1.86 5.02
CA ALA A 111 -7.95 1.30 4.02
C ALA A 111 -7.65 2.35 2.93
N ARG A 112 -7.15 3.51 3.34
CA ARG A 112 -6.75 4.60 2.44
C ARG A 112 -5.29 4.43 2.07
N PHE A 113 -5.01 4.07 0.85
CA PHE A 113 -3.65 3.85 0.36
C PHE A 113 -3.53 4.29 -1.11
N ILE A 114 -2.32 4.46 -1.58
CA ILE A 114 -2.01 4.63 -3.00
C ILE A 114 -1.62 3.25 -3.53
N LEU A 115 -2.35 2.78 -4.52
CA LEU A 115 -2.05 1.52 -5.19
C LEU A 115 -1.08 1.78 -6.35
N VAL A 116 0.02 1.04 -6.39
CA VAL A 116 1.00 1.05 -7.47
C VAL A 116 1.14 -0.38 -7.97
N GLY A 117 0.78 -0.61 -9.23
CA GLY A 117 0.94 -1.90 -9.89
C GLY A 117 1.91 -1.81 -11.05
N THR A 118 2.77 -2.82 -11.22
CA THR A 118 3.50 -3.05 -12.46
C THR A 118 2.85 -4.18 -13.21
N MET A 119 3.05 -4.23 -14.52
CA MET A 119 2.69 -5.38 -15.35
C MET A 119 3.72 -5.59 -16.45
N ASN A 120 3.87 -6.83 -16.85
CA ASN A 120 4.60 -7.20 -18.05
C ASN A 120 3.60 -7.67 -19.12
N PRO A 121 3.46 -6.94 -20.24
CA PRO A 121 2.53 -7.32 -21.31
C PRO A 121 2.83 -8.69 -21.93
N GLU A 122 4.06 -9.20 -21.79
CA GLU A 122 4.43 -10.53 -22.29
C GLU A 122 3.80 -11.67 -21.48
N GLU A 123 3.42 -11.40 -20.22
CA GLU A 123 2.83 -12.38 -19.30
C GLU A 123 1.30 -12.32 -19.26
N GLY A 124 0.71 -11.44 -20.04
CA GLY A 124 -0.73 -11.28 -20.18
C GLY A 124 -1.19 -9.84 -20.03
N ASP A 125 -2.33 -9.55 -20.62
CA ASP A 125 -2.93 -8.21 -20.57
C ASP A 125 -3.70 -7.99 -19.27
N LEU A 126 -3.66 -6.75 -18.80
CA LEU A 126 -4.57 -6.32 -17.75
C LEU A 126 -5.99 -6.22 -18.33
N ARG A 127 -6.98 -6.76 -17.63
CA ARG A 127 -8.37 -6.66 -18.07
C ARG A 127 -8.77 -5.18 -18.20
N PRO A 128 -9.51 -4.79 -19.24
CA PRO A 128 -9.91 -3.39 -19.45
C PRO A 128 -10.62 -2.78 -18.24
N GLN A 129 -11.44 -3.57 -17.54
CA GLN A 129 -12.16 -3.15 -16.34
C GLN A 129 -11.23 -2.78 -15.17
N LEU A 130 -10.06 -3.42 -15.07
CA LEU A 130 -9.05 -3.10 -14.07
C LEU A 130 -8.25 -1.86 -14.47
N LEU A 131 -7.91 -1.76 -15.75
CA LEU A 131 -7.19 -0.60 -16.28
C LEU A 131 -7.98 0.69 -16.07
N ASP A 132 -9.30 0.66 -16.26
CA ASP A 132 -10.17 1.81 -16.07
C ASP A 132 -10.25 2.31 -14.62
N ARG A 133 -9.90 1.45 -13.66
CA ARG A 133 -9.87 1.80 -12.22
C ARG A 133 -8.53 2.38 -11.77
N PHE A 134 -7.45 2.20 -12.54
CA PHE A 134 -6.20 2.89 -12.28
C PHE A 134 -6.28 4.32 -12.82
N ALA A 135 -6.06 5.30 -11.95
CA ALA A 135 -6.14 6.72 -12.31
C ALA A 135 -5.04 7.17 -13.29
N LEU A 136 -3.91 6.47 -13.26
CA LEU A 136 -2.73 6.75 -14.09
C LEU A 136 -2.16 5.44 -14.64
N SER A 137 -1.80 5.47 -15.92
CA SER A 137 -1.06 4.39 -16.59
C SER A 137 0.11 4.98 -17.35
N VAL A 138 1.29 4.36 -17.21
CA VAL A 138 2.54 4.81 -17.84
C VAL A 138 3.17 3.63 -18.57
N ASP A 139 3.42 3.80 -19.86
CA ASP A 139 4.13 2.83 -20.67
C ASP A 139 5.64 3.04 -20.52
N ILE A 140 6.30 2.10 -19.86
CA ILE A 140 7.75 2.11 -19.60
C ILE A 140 8.46 1.38 -20.72
N ARG A 141 9.30 2.09 -21.45
CA ARG A 141 10.09 1.53 -22.54
C ARG A 141 11.58 1.53 -22.20
N GLY A 142 12.32 0.61 -22.83
CA GLY A 142 13.77 0.59 -22.72
C GLY A 142 14.39 1.90 -23.22
N ILE A 143 15.48 2.32 -22.61
CA ILE A 143 16.21 3.54 -23.01
C ILE A 143 17.02 3.25 -24.28
N PRO A 144 16.70 3.85 -25.44
CA PRO A 144 17.40 3.59 -26.69
C PRO A 144 18.79 4.26 -26.73
N ASP A 145 18.98 5.35 -26.01
CA ASP A 145 20.24 6.09 -25.99
C ASP A 145 21.34 5.30 -25.26
N ALA A 146 22.40 4.98 -25.99
CA ALA A 146 23.53 4.23 -25.46
C ALA A 146 24.28 5.01 -24.36
N ARG A 147 24.37 6.34 -24.45
CA ARG A 147 25.06 7.17 -23.44
C ARG A 147 24.27 7.15 -22.12
N ALA A 148 22.95 7.29 -22.18
CA ALA A 148 22.10 7.21 -21.00
C ALA A 148 22.19 5.82 -20.33
N ARG A 149 22.30 4.74 -21.10
CA ARG A 149 22.51 3.40 -20.55
C ARG A 149 23.85 3.26 -19.82
N VAL A 150 24.94 3.80 -20.41
CA VAL A 150 26.25 3.81 -19.77
C VAL A 150 26.20 4.61 -18.46
N GLU A 151 25.56 5.77 -18.45
CA GLU A 151 25.42 6.59 -17.25
C GLU A 151 24.65 5.83 -16.12
N ILE A 152 23.62 5.09 -16.47
CA ILE A 152 22.90 4.25 -15.48
C ILE A 152 23.82 3.18 -14.89
N MET A 153 24.61 2.51 -15.73
CA MET A 153 25.56 1.50 -15.26
C MET A 153 26.62 2.11 -14.34
N GLU A 154 27.18 3.25 -14.71
CA GLU A 154 28.18 3.98 -13.90
C GLU A 154 27.61 4.38 -12.53
N ARG A 155 26.37 4.89 -12.50
CA ARG A 155 25.69 5.24 -11.27
C ARG A 155 25.43 4.02 -10.38
N ASN A 156 25.03 2.90 -10.98
CA ASN A 156 24.81 1.67 -10.22
C ASN A 156 26.11 1.15 -9.62
N ILE A 157 27.18 1.12 -10.39
CA ILE A 157 28.52 0.74 -9.89
C ILE A 157 28.97 1.66 -8.75
N ALA A 158 28.81 2.97 -8.91
CA ALA A 158 29.15 3.93 -7.87
C ALA A 158 28.34 3.74 -6.59
N PHE A 159 27.05 3.41 -6.71
CA PHE A 159 26.19 3.07 -5.58
C PHE A 159 26.62 1.79 -4.90
N GLU A 160 26.93 0.73 -5.65
CA GLU A 160 27.38 -0.55 -5.09
C GLU A 160 28.73 -0.43 -4.35
N GLN A 161 29.64 0.43 -4.85
CA GLN A 161 30.93 0.67 -4.22
C GLN A 161 30.81 1.39 -2.87
N ASP A 162 30.02 2.45 -2.78
CA ASP A 162 29.81 3.22 -1.56
C ASP A 162 28.42 3.89 -1.56
N PRO A 163 27.38 3.20 -1.04
CA PRO A 163 26.02 3.72 -1.01
C PRO A 163 25.87 5.00 -0.19
N VAL A 164 26.67 5.17 0.85
CA VAL A 164 26.61 6.35 1.73
C VAL A 164 27.12 7.58 0.99
N LYS A 165 28.31 7.49 0.43
CA LYS A 165 28.94 8.57 -0.34
C LYS A 165 28.11 8.92 -1.57
N PHE A 166 27.56 7.93 -2.26
CA PHE A 166 26.67 8.14 -3.40
C PHE A 166 25.44 8.95 -2.99
N ARG A 167 24.76 8.57 -1.91
CA ARG A 167 23.60 9.29 -1.39
C ARG A 167 23.94 10.73 -1.01
N GLU A 168 25.05 10.95 -0.32
CA GLU A 168 25.48 12.31 0.05
C GLU A 168 25.72 13.18 -1.19
N ALA A 169 26.32 12.64 -2.24
CA ALA A 169 26.58 13.36 -3.49
C ALA A 169 25.26 13.73 -4.23
N TRP A 170 24.20 12.94 -4.09
CA TRP A 170 22.92 13.18 -4.75
C TRP A 170 21.92 13.98 -3.91
N LEU A 171 22.14 14.10 -2.59
CA LEU A 171 21.25 14.81 -1.66
C LEU A 171 20.83 16.21 -2.11
N PRO A 172 21.71 17.08 -2.67
CA PRO A 172 21.28 18.40 -3.13
C PRO A 172 20.27 18.37 -4.29
N ARG A 173 20.38 17.34 -5.17
CA ARG A 173 19.43 17.14 -6.28
C ARG A 173 18.10 16.60 -5.79
N GLU A 174 18.11 15.69 -4.83
CA GLU A 174 16.88 15.17 -4.19
C GLU A 174 16.12 16.27 -3.47
N GLN A 175 16.83 17.15 -2.75
CA GLN A 175 16.22 18.30 -2.08
C GLN A 175 15.62 19.34 -3.03
N ALA A 176 16.14 19.45 -4.25
CA ALA A 176 15.57 20.34 -5.26
C ALA A 176 14.29 19.81 -5.90
N LEU A 177 13.97 18.51 -5.71
CA LEU A 177 12.74 17.87 -6.21
C LEU A 177 11.63 17.81 -5.14
N SER A 178 11.93 18.04 -3.88
CA SER A 178 10.98 18.05 -2.76
C SER A 178 10.48 19.47 -2.45
#